data_7bd29feb1a9f214664ad37b7934c5bd6
#
_entry.id   7bd29feb1a9f214664ad37b7934c5bd6
#
_cell.length_a   1.000
_cell.length_b   1.000
_cell.length_c   1.000
_cell.angle_alpha   90.00
_cell.angle_beta   90.00
_cell.angle_gamma   90.00
#
_symmetry.space_group_name_H-M   'P 1'
#
loop_
_entity.id
_entity.type
_entity.pdbx_description
1 polymer ?
#
loop_
_entity_poly.entity_id
_entity_poly.type
_entity_poly.pdbx_seq_one_letter_code
_entity_poly.pdbx_strand_id
1 'polypeptide(L)'
;MGSSTEPLDEYSQVVVSVAERLTPKVASLRVPQSRSSGRGYGESLGSAVVFTADGFLLTNAHVVGRSAGGTAVFSDGTTAAFQVVGADPLSDLAVVRVTGTTPDPAELGEADGLKVGQLVVAVGSPLGLAGSVTAGVVSALGRSLPVGEHRIIEDVIQTDAALNPG
;
A
#
# COMPACT_ATOMS: atom_id res chain seq x y z
N MET A 1 -28.92 -18.71 23.00
CA MET A 1 -28.49 -17.31 23.00
C MET A 1 -28.22 -16.95 21.56
N GLY A 2 -29.18 -16.32 20.90
CA GLY A 2 -29.03 -15.85 19.54
C GLY A 2 -28.08 -14.63 19.52
N SER A 3 -26.96 -14.74 18.86
CA SER A 3 -26.16 -13.57 18.46
C SER A 3 -26.98 -12.84 17.40
N SER A 4 -27.78 -11.85 17.81
CA SER A 4 -28.33 -10.88 16.87
C SER A 4 -27.21 -10.01 16.39
N THR A 5 -26.61 -10.38 15.26
CA THR A 5 -25.72 -9.49 14.52
C THR A 5 -26.60 -8.36 14.01
N GLU A 6 -26.56 -7.23 14.69
CA GLU A 6 -27.22 -6.01 14.24
C GLU A 6 -26.69 -5.67 12.84
N PRO A 7 -27.53 -5.36 11.85
CA PRO A 7 -27.05 -5.04 10.52
C PRO A 7 -26.15 -3.80 10.56
N LEU A 8 -25.03 -3.86 9.87
CA LEU A 8 -24.13 -2.72 9.72
C LEU A 8 -24.86 -1.55 9.04
N ASP A 9 -24.56 -0.33 9.47
CA ASP A 9 -25.00 0.88 8.75
C ASP A 9 -24.36 0.96 7.35
N GLU A 10 -24.90 1.81 6.48
CA GLU A 10 -24.46 1.91 5.08
C GLU A 10 -22.96 2.30 4.96
N TYR A 11 -22.48 3.18 5.85
CA TYR A 11 -21.07 3.56 5.88
C TYR A 11 -20.18 2.36 6.22
N SER A 12 -20.49 1.64 7.27
CA SER A 12 -19.76 0.45 7.69
C SER A 12 -19.78 -0.64 6.63
N GLN A 13 -20.93 -0.85 5.96
CA GLN A 13 -21.05 -1.81 4.86
C GLN A 13 -20.09 -1.50 3.71
N VAL A 14 -19.98 -0.22 3.31
CA VAL A 14 -19.06 0.19 2.25
C VAL A 14 -17.60 -0.05 2.66
N VAL A 15 -17.21 0.38 3.85
CA VAL A 15 -15.83 0.23 4.34
C VAL A 15 -15.45 -1.24 4.48
N VAL A 16 -16.33 -2.07 5.07
CA VAL A 16 -16.10 -3.52 5.21
C VAL A 16 -15.98 -4.19 3.85
N SER A 17 -16.89 -3.89 2.92
CA SER A 17 -16.85 -4.46 1.57
C SER A 17 -15.55 -4.14 0.82
N VAL A 18 -15.07 -2.90 0.92
CA VAL A 18 -13.80 -2.49 0.33
C VAL A 18 -12.63 -3.21 1.00
N ALA A 19 -12.63 -3.27 2.34
CA ALA A 19 -11.59 -3.95 3.09
C ALA A 19 -11.48 -5.43 2.73
N GLU A 20 -12.58 -6.15 2.72
CA GLU A 20 -12.64 -7.58 2.36
C GLU A 20 -12.12 -7.83 0.93
N ARG A 21 -12.45 -6.96 -0.01
CA ARG A 21 -12.04 -7.08 -1.40
C ARG A 21 -10.56 -6.75 -1.63
N LEU A 22 -10.00 -5.78 -0.90
CA LEU A 22 -8.64 -5.29 -1.14
C LEU A 22 -7.59 -5.90 -0.23
N THR A 23 -7.91 -6.25 1.02
CA THR A 23 -6.93 -6.82 1.96
C THR A 23 -6.17 -8.02 1.39
N PRO A 24 -6.80 -8.97 0.69
CA PRO A 24 -6.07 -10.10 0.08
C PRO A 24 -5.05 -9.68 -0.98
N LYS A 25 -5.22 -8.50 -1.58
CA LYS A 25 -4.40 -7.98 -2.67
C LYS A 25 -3.24 -7.10 -2.19
N VAL A 26 -3.17 -6.87 -0.88
CA VAL A 26 -2.13 -6.06 -0.24
C VAL A 26 -1.19 -6.97 0.54
N ALA A 27 0.10 -6.82 0.28
CA ALA A 27 1.15 -7.54 0.99
C ALA A 27 1.92 -6.61 1.93
N SER A 28 2.40 -7.15 3.05
CA SER A 28 3.47 -6.54 3.83
C SER A 28 4.81 -6.90 3.19
N LEU A 29 5.65 -5.91 2.95
CA LEU A 29 7.01 -6.12 2.48
C LEU A 29 8.00 -6.07 3.64
N ARG A 30 8.90 -7.05 3.67
CA ARG A 30 10.08 -7.08 4.54
C ARG A 30 11.31 -6.97 3.65
N VAL A 31 12.04 -5.89 3.81
CA VAL A 31 13.17 -5.53 2.95
C VAL A 31 14.43 -5.46 3.79
N PRO A 32 15.41 -6.36 3.59
CA PRO A 32 16.68 -6.27 4.31
C PRO A 32 17.41 -4.99 3.92
N GLN A 33 17.85 -4.23 4.90
CA GLN A 33 18.62 -3.00 4.72
C GLN A 33 20.03 -3.18 5.24
N SER A 34 21.01 -2.84 4.41
CA SER A 34 22.40 -2.74 4.85
C SER A 34 22.58 -1.43 5.62
N ARG A 35 22.93 -1.51 6.89
CA ARG A 35 23.32 -0.32 7.67
C ARG A 35 24.70 0.15 7.22
N SER A 36 24.82 1.42 6.86
CA SER A 36 26.05 2.06 6.42
C SER A 36 27.15 2.14 7.50
N SER A 37 26.89 1.71 8.74
CA SER A 37 27.83 1.72 9.86
C SER A 37 28.39 0.35 10.26
N GLY A 38 28.25 -0.66 9.42
CA GLY A 38 29.01 -1.92 9.55
C GLY A 38 28.64 -2.86 10.71
N ARG A 39 27.64 -2.55 11.52
CA ARG A 39 27.15 -3.40 12.60
C ARG A 39 25.64 -3.48 12.64
N GLY A 40 25.10 -4.49 11.95
CA GLY A 40 23.70 -4.91 12.05
C GLY A 40 22.92 -4.78 10.75
N TYR A 41 22.09 -5.77 10.49
CA TYR A 41 21.08 -5.74 9.44
C TYR A 41 19.86 -5.03 10.01
N GLY A 42 19.37 -4.03 9.30
CA GLY A 42 18.06 -3.43 9.53
C GLY A 42 17.04 -4.07 8.60
N GLU A 43 15.78 -3.96 8.94
CA GLU A 43 14.67 -4.34 8.07
C GLU A 43 13.80 -3.10 7.84
N SER A 44 13.47 -2.81 6.59
CA SER A 44 12.43 -1.86 6.25
C SER A 44 11.13 -2.61 6.05
N LEU A 45 10.06 -2.05 6.57
CA LEU A 45 8.72 -2.60 6.45
C LEU A 45 7.85 -1.63 5.66
N GLY A 46 6.94 -2.15 4.86
CA GLY A 46 5.99 -1.35 4.10
C GLY A 46 4.90 -2.19 3.49
N SER A 47 4.01 -1.54 2.77
CA SER A 47 2.91 -2.20 2.06
C SER A 47 3.14 -2.20 0.57
N ALA A 48 2.60 -3.20 -0.12
CA ALA A 48 2.56 -3.26 -1.57
C ALA A 48 1.21 -3.78 -2.03
N VAL A 49 0.78 -3.37 -3.20
CA VAL A 49 -0.46 -3.83 -3.82
C VAL A 49 -0.17 -4.61 -5.09
N VAL A 50 -0.78 -5.78 -5.24
CA VAL A 50 -0.72 -6.56 -6.49
C VAL A 50 -1.50 -5.81 -7.56
N PHE A 51 -0.87 -5.47 -8.69
CA PHE A 51 -1.52 -4.71 -9.75
C PHE A 51 -1.50 -5.39 -11.11
N THR A 52 -0.77 -6.53 -11.24
CA THR A 52 -0.82 -7.38 -12.45
C THR A 52 -0.96 -8.85 -12.09
N ALA A 53 -1.57 -9.62 -12.98
CA ALA A 53 -1.78 -11.06 -12.78
C ALA A 53 -0.48 -11.90 -12.83
N ASP A 54 0.60 -11.36 -13.39
CA ASP A 54 1.90 -12.00 -13.48
C ASP A 54 2.86 -11.62 -12.34
N GLY A 55 2.32 -11.07 -11.25
CA GLY A 55 3.01 -10.92 -9.98
C GLY A 55 3.77 -9.62 -9.78
N PHE A 56 3.43 -8.55 -10.49
CA PHE A 56 3.98 -7.23 -10.19
C PHE A 56 3.18 -6.54 -9.08
N LEU A 57 3.90 -5.93 -8.13
CA LEU A 57 3.34 -5.16 -7.03
C LEU A 57 3.90 -3.74 -7.06
N LEU A 58 3.04 -2.80 -6.69
CA LEU A 58 3.41 -1.39 -6.47
C LEU A 58 3.70 -1.16 -4.98
N THR A 59 4.77 -0.45 -4.69
CA THR A 59 5.16 0.00 -3.36
C THR A 59 5.88 1.35 -3.44
N ASN A 60 6.41 1.83 -2.32
CA ASN A 60 7.18 3.06 -2.26
C ASN A 60 8.69 2.81 -2.43
N ALA A 61 9.38 3.75 -3.08
CA ALA A 61 10.82 3.66 -3.28
C ALA A 61 11.59 3.66 -1.96
N HIS A 62 11.15 4.43 -0.95
CA HIS A 62 11.79 4.46 0.36
C HIS A 62 11.70 3.11 1.09
N VAL A 63 10.67 2.28 0.82
CA VAL A 63 10.52 0.94 1.40
C VAL A 63 11.59 0.00 0.88
N VAL A 64 11.81 -0.03 -0.43
CA VAL A 64 12.81 -0.92 -1.05
C VAL A 64 14.22 -0.40 -0.89
N GLY A 65 14.40 0.92 -0.80
CA GLY A 65 15.70 1.54 -0.64
C GLY A 65 16.69 1.11 -1.72
N ARG A 66 17.85 0.60 -1.30
CA ARG A 66 18.90 0.06 -2.19
C ARG A 66 18.87 -1.46 -2.30
N SER A 67 17.89 -2.12 -1.71
CA SER A 67 17.81 -3.58 -1.72
C SER A 67 17.43 -4.11 -3.11
N ALA A 68 17.95 -5.27 -3.46
CA ALA A 68 17.58 -5.95 -4.70
C ALA A 68 16.28 -6.74 -4.58
N GLY A 69 15.80 -6.99 -3.35
CA GLY A 69 14.60 -7.77 -3.10
C GLY A 69 14.30 -7.97 -1.62
N GLY A 70 13.36 -8.83 -1.33
CA GLY A 70 12.91 -9.13 0.03
C GLY A 70 11.83 -10.19 0.05
N THR A 71 10.98 -10.14 1.08
CA THR A 71 9.87 -11.07 1.29
C THR A 71 8.55 -10.31 1.35
N ALA A 72 7.57 -10.76 0.57
CA ALA A 72 6.19 -10.32 0.64
C ALA A 72 5.39 -11.30 1.51
N VAL A 73 4.56 -10.79 2.41
CA VAL A 73 3.67 -11.58 3.28
C VAL A 73 2.24 -11.12 3.01
N PHE A 74 1.40 -12.04 2.55
CA PHE A 74 -0.02 -11.78 2.25
C PHE A 74 -0.89 -12.02 3.47
N SER A 75 -2.14 -11.52 3.42
CA SER A 75 -3.09 -11.59 4.53
C SER A 75 -3.48 -13.02 4.97
N ASP A 76 -3.34 -14.00 4.08
CA ASP A 76 -3.56 -15.43 4.36
C ASP A 76 -2.34 -16.11 5.00
N GLY A 77 -1.26 -15.35 5.27
CA GLY A 77 0.00 -15.86 5.80
C GLY A 77 0.97 -16.41 4.74
N THR A 78 0.56 -16.45 3.48
CA THR A 78 1.46 -16.87 2.38
C THR A 78 2.63 -15.91 2.27
N THR A 79 3.83 -16.45 2.13
CA THR A 79 5.06 -15.69 1.95
C THR A 79 5.68 -15.99 0.60
N ALA A 80 6.22 -14.97 -0.04
CA ALA A 80 6.90 -15.12 -1.31
C ALA A 80 8.11 -14.18 -1.41
N ALA A 81 9.19 -14.65 -2.01
CA ALA A 81 10.32 -13.80 -2.33
C ALA A 81 9.95 -12.85 -3.48
N PHE A 82 10.48 -11.66 -3.43
CA PHE A 82 10.36 -10.71 -4.54
C PHE A 82 11.70 -10.10 -4.94
N GLN A 83 11.76 -9.60 -6.15
CA GLN A 83 12.86 -8.81 -6.68
C GLN A 83 12.37 -7.39 -6.97
N VAL A 84 13.24 -6.41 -6.74
CA VAL A 84 12.98 -5.02 -7.13
C VAL A 84 13.21 -4.90 -8.63
N VAL A 85 12.16 -4.50 -9.37
CA VAL A 85 12.22 -4.28 -10.82
C VAL A 85 12.71 -2.89 -11.14
N GLY A 86 12.25 -1.90 -10.39
CA GLY A 86 12.65 -0.52 -10.52
C GLY A 86 12.11 0.33 -9.38
N ALA A 87 12.77 1.44 -9.14
CA ALA A 87 12.37 2.43 -8.14
C ALA A 87 12.68 3.84 -8.65
N ASP A 88 11.75 4.75 -8.42
CA ASP A 88 11.94 6.18 -8.64
C ASP A 88 11.86 6.92 -7.30
N PRO A 89 13.00 7.28 -6.69
CA PRO A 89 13.01 8.02 -5.43
C PRO A 89 12.33 9.38 -5.49
N LEU A 90 12.21 9.94 -6.69
CA LEU A 90 11.62 11.28 -6.86
C LEU A 90 10.10 11.26 -6.79
N SER A 91 9.45 10.23 -7.30
CA SER A 91 8.01 10.01 -7.15
C SER A 91 7.67 9.15 -5.94
N ASP A 92 8.69 8.61 -5.27
CA ASP A 92 8.57 7.62 -4.19
C ASP A 92 7.77 6.38 -4.62
N LEU A 93 7.92 5.95 -5.87
CA LEU A 93 7.30 4.74 -6.40
C LEU A 93 8.34 3.66 -6.68
N ALA A 94 7.96 2.43 -6.44
CA ALA A 94 8.73 1.26 -6.82
C ALA A 94 7.84 0.12 -7.31
N VAL A 95 8.40 -0.69 -8.18
CA VAL A 95 7.77 -1.92 -8.68
C VAL A 95 8.63 -3.10 -8.23
N VAL A 96 7.99 -4.07 -7.65
CA VAL A 96 8.61 -5.34 -7.28
C VAL A 96 7.88 -6.49 -7.97
N ARG A 97 8.56 -7.59 -8.19
CA ARG A 97 7.98 -8.80 -8.79
C ARG A 97 8.13 -9.98 -7.84
N VAL A 98 7.03 -10.59 -7.51
CA VAL A 98 6.97 -11.80 -6.68
C VAL A 98 7.25 -13.03 -7.52
N THR A 99 8.01 -13.96 -6.95
CA THR A 99 8.24 -15.30 -7.55
C THR A 99 7.17 -16.25 -7.00
N GLY A 100 6.38 -16.83 -7.91
CA GLY A 100 5.31 -17.75 -7.54
C GLY A 100 3.91 -17.18 -7.75
N THR A 101 2.94 -17.77 -7.07
CA THR A 101 1.52 -17.38 -7.20
C THR A 101 1.21 -16.15 -6.34
N THR A 102 0.52 -15.20 -6.93
CA THR A 102 -0.02 -14.02 -6.23
C THR A 102 -1.54 -14.06 -6.22
N PRO A 103 -2.18 -13.34 -5.28
CA PRO A 103 -3.61 -13.07 -5.37
C PRO A 103 -3.97 -12.32 -6.68
N ASP A 104 -5.24 -12.33 -7.02
CA ASP A 104 -5.73 -11.53 -8.13
C ASP A 104 -5.38 -10.04 -7.93
N PRO A 105 -5.03 -9.33 -9.01
CA PRO A 105 -4.61 -7.94 -8.92
C PRO A 105 -5.75 -7.02 -8.44
N ALA A 106 -5.37 -5.91 -7.80
CA ALA A 106 -6.28 -4.82 -7.55
C ALA A 106 -6.60 -4.10 -8.87
N GLU A 107 -7.84 -3.69 -9.00
CA GLU A 107 -8.30 -2.90 -10.12
C GLU A 107 -7.81 -1.44 -9.96
N LEU A 108 -7.17 -0.90 -10.98
CA LEU A 108 -6.75 0.49 -11.01
C LEU A 108 -7.90 1.37 -11.49
N GLY A 109 -8.22 2.40 -10.72
CA GLY A 109 -9.28 3.35 -11.04
C GLY A 109 -8.77 4.61 -11.73
N GLU A 110 -9.71 5.48 -12.09
CA GLU A 110 -9.45 6.78 -12.70
C GLU A 110 -9.50 7.89 -11.64
N ALA A 111 -8.38 8.60 -11.45
CA ALA A 111 -8.29 9.67 -10.45
C ALA A 111 -8.97 10.97 -10.89
N ASP A 112 -9.07 11.22 -12.21
CA ASP A 112 -9.63 12.46 -12.78
C ASP A 112 -11.11 12.69 -12.41
N GLY A 113 -11.85 11.62 -12.12
CA GLY A 113 -13.24 11.66 -11.69
C GLY A 113 -13.48 11.92 -10.20
N LEU A 114 -12.44 12.01 -9.39
CA LEU A 114 -12.56 12.20 -7.95
C LEU A 114 -13.15 13.57 -7.62
N LYS A 115 -13.90 13.61 -6.50
CA LYS A 115 -14.49 14.84 -5.97
C LYS A 115 -14.14 15.02 -4.50
N VAL A 116 -13.90 16.26 -4.09
CA VAL A 116 -13.73 16.60 -2.66
C VAL A 116 -14.97 16.19 -1.88
N GLY A 117 -14.78 15.55 -0.74
CA GLY A 117 -15.82 14.95 0.08
C GLY A 117 -16.17 13.49 -0.27
N GLN A 118 -15.63 12.93 -1.34
CA GLN A 118 -15.82 11.53 -1.69
C GLN A 118 -15.12 10.62 -0.66
N LEU A 119 -15.81 9.54 -0.24
CA LEU A 119 -15.26 8.54 0.67
C LEU A 119 -14.03 7.87 0.07
N VAL A 120 -12.98 7.74 0.86
CA VAL A 120 -11.79 6.95 0.55
C VAL A 120 -11.50 5.97 1.67
N VAL A 121 -10.99 4.81 1.30
CA VAL A 121 -10.58 3.76 2.23
C VAL A 121 -9.10 3.45 1.95
N ALA A 122 -8.26 3.61 2.96
CA ALA A 122 -6.86 3.23 2.89
C ALA A 122 -6.68 1.84 3.49
N VAL A 123 -6.05 0.97 2.72
CA VAL A 123 -5.74 -0.40 3.12
C VAL A 123 -4.22 -0.58 3.08
N GLY A 124 -3.64 -0.93 4.20
CA GLY A 124 -2.22 -1.20 4.33
C GLY A 124 -1.97 -2.48 5.11
N SER A 125 -0.74 -2.95 5.08
CA SER A 125 -0.29 -4.09 5.89
C SER A 125 1.01 -3.74 6.61
N PRO A 126 1.03 -2.66 7.42
CA PRO A 126 2.22 -2.31 8.16
C PRO A 126 2.54 -3.41 9.18
N LEU A 127 3.83 -3.66 9.39
CA LEU A 127 4.33 -4.58 10.43
C LEU A 127 3.99 -6.08 10.22
N GLY A 128 3.50 -6.48 9.06
CA GLY A 128 3.17 -7.90 8.80
C GLY A 128 2.01 -8.45 9.62
N LEU A 129 1.26 -7.58 10.28
CA LEU A 129 0.00 -7.91 10.95
C LEU A 129 -1.13 -7.74 9.95
N ALA A 130 -2.19 -8.54 10.10
CA ALA A 130 -3.37 -8.48 9.25
C ALA A 130 -3.80 -7.02 8.99
N GLY A 131 -3.99 -6.70 7.73
CA GLY A 131 -4.13 -5.37 7.16
C GLY A 131 -4.84 -4.34 8.04
N SER A 132 -4.28 -3.14 8.11
CA SER A 132 -4.97 -2.01 8.73
C SER A 132 -5.82 -1.30 7.69
N VAL A 133 -7.02 -0.93 8.11
CA VAL A 133 -8.00 -0.22 7.29
C VAL A 133 -8.34 1.09 7.98
N THR A 134 -8.21 2.18 7.25
CA THR A 134 -8.68 3.50 7.68
C THR A 134 -9.57 4.10 6.61
N ALA A 135 -10.51 4.92 7.01
CA ALA A 135 -11.43 5.59 6.09
C ALA A 135 -11.45 7.09 6.37
N GLY A 136 -11.69 7.85 5.33
CA GLY A 136 -11.80 9.30 5.37
C GLY A 136 -12.42 9.80 4.10
N VAL A 137 -12.18 11.07 3.79
CA VAL A 137 -12.68 11.69 2.55
C VAL A 137 -11.53 12.28 1.74
N VAL A 138 -11.77 12.48 0.47
CA VAL A 138 -10.92 13.36 -0.35
C VAL A 138 -11.05 14.77 0.21
N SER A 139 -9.99 15.28 0.82
CA SER A 139 -9.98 16.61 1.45
C SER A 139 -9.64 17.72 0.46
N ALA A 140 -8.77 17.43 -0.52
CA ALA A 140 -8.40 18.35 -1.58
C ALA A 140 -7.85 17.60 -2.78
N LEU A 141 -7.95 18.23 -3.95
CA LEU A 141 -7.46 17.75 -5.26
C LEU A 141 -6.61 18.83 -5.92
N GLY A 142 -5.81 18.43 -6.91
CA GLY A 142 -5.03 19.35 -7.73
C GLY A 142 -3.97 20.14 -6.98
N ARG A 143 -3.53 19.64 -5.82
CA ARG A 143 -2.45 20.27 -5.05
C ARG A 143 -1.10 19.76 -5.54
N SER A 144 -0.10 20.63 -5.41
CA SER A 144 1.29 20.30 -5.74
C SER A 144 2.11 20.22 -4.47
N LEU A 145 2.95 19.18 -4.38
CA LEU A 145 3.90 18.97 -3.29
C LEU A 145 5.31 19.18 -3.80
N PRO A 146 6.09 20.12 -3.23
CA PRO A 146 7.51 20.19 -3.51
C PRO A 146 8.23 18.99 -2.89
N VAL A 147 9.03 18.29 -3.69
CA VAL A 147 9.85 17.15 -3.28
C VAL A 147 11.31 17.47 -3.58
N GLY A 148 12.12 17.66 -2.51
CA GLY A 148 13.51 18.10 -2.66
C GLY A 148 13.61 19.52 -3.21
N GLU A 149 14.79 19.87 -3.76
CA GLU A 149 15.08 21.24 -4.18
C GLU A 149 14.55 21.61 -5.58
N HIS A 150 14.19 20.61 -6.42
CA HIS A 150 13.94 20.87 -7.84
C HIS A 150 12.76 20.12 -8.46
N ARG A 151 11.91 19.44 -7.67
CA ARG A 151 10.75 18.71 -8.21
C ARG A 151 9.47 19.03 -7.47
N ILE A 152 8.42 19.14 -8.24
CA ILE A 152 7.04 19.28 -7.74
C ILE A 152 6.28 18.04 -8.21
N ILE A 153 5.60 17.35 -7.29
CA ILE A 153 4.60 16.35 -7.63
C ILE A 153 3.28 17.08 -7.77
N GLU A 154 2.70 17.02 -8.95
CA GLU A 154 1.42 17.65 -9.26
C GLU A 154 0.26 16.68 -9.04
N ASP A 155 -0.96 17.19 -9.02
CA ASP A 155 -2.22 16.43 -8.93
C ASP A 155 -2.32 15.49 -7.71
N VAL A 156 -1.80 15.95 -6.57
CA VAL A 156 -1.84 15.20 -5.32
C VAL A 156 -3.27 15.12 -4.79
N ILE A 157 -3.69 13.91 -4.42
CA ILE A 157 -4.92 13.67 -3.68
C ILE A 157 -4.63 13.79 -2.20
N GLN A 158 -5.28 14.72 -1.51
CA GLN A 158 -5.20 14.86 -0.06
C GLN A 158 -6.40 14.17 0.60
N THR A 159 -6.15 13.43 1.67
CA THR A 159 -7.18 12.77 2.48
C THR A 159 -6.91 12.96 3.97
N ASP A 160 -7.96 12.87 4.78
CA ASP A 160 -7.91 12.83 6.24
C ASP A 160 -7.91 11.40 6.80
N ALA A 161 -8.00 10.37 5.92
CA ALA A 161 -7.78 8.99 6.33
C ALA A 161 -6.42 8.84 7.01
N ALA A 162 -6.36 8.16 8.15
CA ALA A 162 -5.11 7.97 8.88
C ALA A 162 -4.15 7.10 8.07
N LEU A 163 -3.03 7.69 7.66
CA LEU A 163 -1.95 7.00 6.94
C LEU A 163 -0.71 6.99 7.83
N ASN A 164 -0.22 5.81 8.17
CA ASN A 164 1.05 5.67 8.87
C ASN A 164 2.19 5.52 7.86
N PRO A 165 3.39 6.04 8.16
CA PRO A 165 4.58 5.74 7.37
C PRO A 165 4.78 4.23 7.33
N GLY A 166 4.86 3.68 6.14
CA GLY A 166 5.05 2.24 5.90
C GLY A 166 6.49 1.82 6.03
#